data_467475b29a6b69f1dba594f490140c7b
#
_entry.id   467475b29a6b69f1dba594f490140c7b
#
_cell.length_a   1.000
_cell.length_b   1.000
_cell.length_c   1.000
_cell.angle_alpha   90.00
_cell.angle_beta   90.00
_cell.angle_gamma   90.00
#
_symmetry.space_group_name_H-M   'P 1'
#
loop_
_entity.id
_entity.type
_entity.pdbx_description
1 polymer ?
#
loop_
_entity_poly.entity_id
_entity_poly.type
_entity_poly.pdbx_seq_one_letter_code
_entity_poly.pdbx_strand_id
1 'polypeptide(L)'
;MKSIRWRTFLDRLLVAAVLIALWEVGSLVFGVYWLSTPWQTVSRFFIALWNGELIRQSGYTIEEAFMGAVIGGVPAMLLPLVLRRRPMLVSILDPFMIGGYGAPKLALAPLFILWFGIGVESKVALVASVVFFIIYFNTLAGVRALDVKLVQMAQIAGASERQVARHIVLPNAVPNVIAGLRIALPYGIGAAVIAELISSNRGLGYLVQVGAMNFDTTQVFVAILAATLIVHGVDGVVAGVEKFLMRWRPSARSMVQTSGN
;
A
#
# COMPACT_ATOMS: atom_id res chain seq x y z
N MET A 1 29.37 -14.66 -8.63
CA MET A 1 28.32 -13.83 -8.04
C MET A 1 28.27 -12.37 -8.56
N LYS A 2 29.38 -11.68 -8.82
CA LYS A 2 29.38 -10.30 -9.40
C LYS A 2 28.80 -10.25 -10.82
N SER A 3 29.08 -11.22 -11.67
CA SER A 3 28.60 -11.27 -13.07
C SER A 3 27.07 -11.43 -13.20
N ILE A 4 26.43 -12.18 -12.29
CA ILE A 4 24.96 -12.34 -12.28
C ILE A 4 24.28 -11.04 -11.89
N ARG A 5 24.82 -10.29 -10.92
CA ARG A 5 24.26 -8.99 -10.51
C ARG A 5 24.38 -7.95 -11.62
N TRP A 6 25.44 -7.98 -12.41
CA TRP A 6 25.67 -7.07 -13.53
C TRP A 6 24.72 -7.37 -14.71
N ARG A 7 24.52 -8.65 -15.04
CA ARG A 7 23.53 -9.06 -16.05
C ARG A 7 22.12 -8.63 -15.66
N THR A 8 21.69 -8.92 -14.44
CA THR A 8 20.36 -8.51 -13.96
C THR A 8 20.17 -6.97 -13.99
N PHE A 9 21.25 -6.21 -13.75
CA PHE A 9 21.20 -4.75 -13.85
C PHE A 9 21.04 -4.29 -15.30
N LEU A 10 21.81 -4.88 -16.22
CA LEU A 10 21.68 -4.60 -17.66
C LEU A 10 20.30 -4.99 -18.22
N ASP A 11 19.78 -6.16 -17.81
CA ASP A 11 18.44 -6.60 -18.21
C ASP A 11 17.36 -5.61 -17.76
N ARG A 12 17.47 -5.07 -16.54
CA ARG A 12 16.55 -4.04 -16.03
C ARG A 12 16.66 -2.73 -16.80
N LEU A 13 17.87 -2.30 -17.14
CA LEU A 13 18.09 -1.11 -17.97
C LEU A 13 17.52 -1.28 -19.37
N LEU A 14 17.72 -2.46 -19.96
CA LEU A 14 17.17 -2.79 -21.27
C LEU A 14 15.65 -2.74 -21.27
N VAL A 15 15.00 -3.36 -20.28
CA VAL A 15 13.54 -3.32 -20.13
C VAL A 15 13.05 -1.88 -19.96
N ALA A 16 13.70 -1.08 -19.10
CA ALA A 16 13.34 0.32 -18.92
C ALA A 16 13.48 1.13 -20.21
N ALA A 17 14.60 0.93 -20.96
CA ALA A 17 14.82 1.59 -22.24
C ALA A 17 13.77 1.19 -23.28
N VAL A 18 13.41 -0.08 -23.37
CA VAL A 18 12.34 -0.57 -24.27
C VAL A 18 10.99 0.06 -23.89
N LEU A 19 10.63 0.12 -22.61
CA LEU A 19 9.38 0.73 -22.18
C LEU A 19 9.33 2.23 -22.50
N ILE A 20 10.44 2.97 -22.29
CA ILE A 20 10.52 4.39 -22.63
C ILE A 20 10.44 4.58 -24.15
N ALA A 21 11.12 3.73 -24.94
CA ALA A 21 11.06 3.77 -26.39
C ALA A 21 9.64 3.49 -26.92
N LEU A 22 8.95 2.49 -26.36
CA LEU A 22 7.55 2.21 -26.70
C LEU A 22 6.62 3.38 -26.35
N TRP A 23 6.86 4.04 -25.20
CA TRP A 23 6.11 5.24 -24.84
C TRP A 23 6.36 6.39 -25.83
N GLU A 24 7.63 6.66 -26.22
CA GLU A 24 7.97 7.68 -27.19
C GLU A 24 7.35 7.40 -28.56
N VAL A 25 7.47 6.16 -29.06
CA VAL A 25 6.83 5.73 -30.31
C VAL A 25 5.31 5.90 -30.25
N GLY A 26 4.70 5.52 -29.12
CA GLY A 26 3.27 5.74 -28.88
C GLY A 26 2.90 7.22 -28.96
N SER A 27 3.68 8.11 -28.37
CA SER A 27 3.43 9.55 -28.42
C SER A 27 3.57 10.14 -29.84
N LEU A 28 4.47 9.59 -30.64
CA LEU A 28 4.63 9.98 -32.07
C LEU A 28 3.47 9.50 -32.94
N VAL A 29 2.94 8.30 -32.67
CA VAL A 29 1.85 7.70 -33.45
C VAL A 29 0.50 8.33 -33.11
N PHE A 30 0.17 8.46 -31.81
CA PHE A 30 -1.12 8.96 -31.35
C PHE A 30 -1.15 10.49 -31.19
N GLY A 31 0.01 11.12 -31.16
CA GLY A 31 0.17 12.56 -30.95
C GLY A 31 0.20 12.94 -29.47
N VAL A 32 0.89 14.04 -29.17
CA VAL A 32 1.13 14.56 -27.81
C VAL A 32 -0.18 14.90 -27.07
N TYR A 33 -1.22 15.21 -27.81
CA TYR A 33 -2.55 15.47 -27.26
C TYR A 33 -3.14 14.26 -26.53
N TRP A 34 -2.93 13.04 -27.03
CA TRP A 34 -3.43 11.81 -26.43
C TRP A 34 -2.43 11.13 -25.50
N LEU A 35 -1.14 11.26 -25.81
CA LEU A 35 -0.08 10.62 -25.06
C LEU A 35 1.12 11.56 -24.96
N SER A 36 1.33 12.14 -23.78
CA SER A 36 2.49 13.00 -23.52
C SER A 36 3.80 12.28 -23.79
N THR A 37 4.83 13.00 -24.25
CA THR A 37 6.17 12.42 -24.42
C THR A 37 6.85 12.21 -23.07
N PRO A 38 7.74 11.19 -22.93
CA PRO A 38 8.57 11.03 -21.75
C PRO A 38 9.33 12.29 -21.35
N TRP A 39 9.90 12.98 -22.34
CA TRP A 39 10.65 14.22 -22.10
C TRP A 39 9.79 15.35 -21.54
N GLN A 40 8.63 15.60 -22.11
CA GLN A 40 7.71 16.63 -21.62
C GLN A 40 7.24 16.33 -20.20
N THR A 41 6.92 15.06 -19.92
CA THR A 41 6.50 14.62 -18.59
C THR A 41 7.60 14.83 -17.58
N VAL A 42 8.84 14.42 -17.87
CA VAL A 42 9.97 14.55 -16.94
C VAL A 42 10.35 16.03 -16.74
N SER A 43 10.44 16.81 -17.82
CA SER A 43 10.78 18.24 -17.70
C SER A 43 9.74 19.01 -16.90
N ARG A 44 8.45 18.79 -17.16
CA ARG A 44 7.36 19.43 -16.41
C ARG A 44 7.29 18.97 -14.95
N PHE A 45 7.60 17.70 -14.69
CA PHE A 45 7.72 17.16 -13.35
C PHE A 45 8.76 17.94 -12.52
N PHE A 46 9.96 18.16 -13.06
CA PHE A 46 11.00 18.92 -12.36
C PHE A 46 10.64 20.41 -12.20
N ILE A 47 9.97 21.02 -13.18
CA ILE A 47 9.48 22.40 -13.06
C ILE A 47 8.43 22.49 -11.94
N ALA A 48 7.45 21.57 -11.91
CA ALA A 48 6.42 21.54 -10.88
C ALA A 48 6.97 21.18 -9.48
N LEU A 49 8.06 20.44 -9.43
CA LEU A 49 8.79 20.15 -8.20
C LEU A 49 9.52 21.42 -7.69
N TRP A 50 10.19 22.13 -8.59
CA TRP A 50 10.98 23.33 -8.25
C TRP A 50 10.11 24.50 -7.79
N ASN A 51 8.96 24.71 -8.40
CA ASN A 51 8.02 25.76 -7.98
C ASN A 51 7.20 25.39 -6.74
N GLY A 52 7.40 24.19 -6.18
CA GLY A 52 6.76 23.71 -4.96
C GLY A 52 5.31 23.26 -5.12
N GLU A 53 4.72 23.38 -6.31
CA GLU A 53 3.34 22.96 -6.54
C GLU A 53 3.17 21.44 -6.32
N LEU A 54 4.06 20.65 -6.93
CA LEU A 54 4.00 19.19 -6.81
C LEU A 54 4.23 18.72 -5.38
N ILE A 55 5.14 19.38 -4.64
CA ILE A 55 5.39 19.06 -3.21
C ILE A 55 4.14 19.31 -2.39
N ARG A 56 3.49 20.45 -2.59
CA ARG A 56 2.27 20.84 -1.88
C ARG A 56 1.12 19.87 -2.16
N GLN A 57 0.87 19.54 -3.42
CA GLN A 57 -0.21 18.64 -3.82
C GLN A 57 0.06 17.20 -3.33
N SER A 58 1.31 16.73 -3.43
CA SER A 58 1.74 15.45 -2.88
C SER A 58 1.52 15.38 -1.35
N GLY A 59 1.77 16.48 -0.65
CA GLY A 59 1.57 16.57 0.79
C GLY A 59 0.12 16.28 1.20
N TYR A 60 -0.86 16.83 0.48
CA TYR A 60 -2.28 16.56 0.75
C TYR A 60 -2.65 15.10 0.53
N THR A 61 -2.22 14.50 -0.58
CA THR A 61 -2.48 13.08 -0.86
C THR A 61 -1.83 12.16 0.20
N ILE A 62 -0.59 12.48 0.62
CA ILE A 62 0.10 11.71 1.67
C ILE A 62 -0.62 11.85 3.02
N GLU A 63 -1.05 13.06 3.38
CA GLU A 63 -1.80 13.31 4.62
C GLU A 63 -3.09 12.47 4.67
N GLU A 64 -3.91 12.54 3.62
CA GLU A 64 -5.17 11.79 3.51
C GLU A 64 -4.94 10.27 3.52
N ALA A 65 -3.94 9.79 2.77
CA ALA A 65 -3.56 8.39 2.74
C ALA A 65 -3.04 7.89 4.10
N PHE A 66 -2.22 8.69 4.78
CA PHE A 66 -1.68 8.35 6.10
C PHE A 66 -2.76 8.31 7.17
N MET A 67 -3.62 9.33 7.24
CA MET A 67 -4.74 9.36 8.19
C MET A 67 -5.67 8.16 7.99
N GLY A 68 -6.05 7.87 6.75
CA GLY A 68 -6.87 6.71 6.43
C GLY A 68 -6.19 5.38 6.75
N ALA A 69 -4.87 5.28 6.49
CA ALA A 69 -4.10 4.09 6.84
C ALA A 69 -4.03 3.86 8.36
N VAL A 70 -3.92 4.92 9.17
CA VAL A 70 -3.94 4.80 10.63
C VAL A 70 -5.33 4.42 11.13
N ILE A 71 -6.38 5.13 10.67
CA ILE A 71 -7.77 4.91 11.11
C ILE A 71 -8.28 3.53 10.70
N GLY A 72 -7.97 3.06 9.50
CA GLY A 72 -8.34 1.72 9.03
C GLY A 72 -7.39 0.63 9.50
N GLY A 73 -6.08 0.90 9.43
CA GLY A 73 -5.04 -0.11 9.66
C GLY A 73 -4.89 -0.52 11.13
N VAL A 74 -4.94 0.42 12.06
CA VAL A 74 -4.78 0.10 13.49
C VAL A 74 -5.88 -0.84 13.99
N PRO A 75 -7.18 -0.57 13.79
CA PRO A 75 -8.23 -1.52 14.15
C PRO A 75 -8.10 -2.86 13.41
N ALA A 76 -7.72 -2.84 12.13
CA ALA A 76 -7.54 -4.03 11.31
C ALA A 76 -6.43 -4.96 11.84
N MET A 77 -5.35 -4.39 12.38
CA MET A 77 -4.29 -5.17 13.04
C MET A 77 -4.72 -5.71 14.39
N LEU A 78 -5.42 -4.90 15.18
CA LEU A 78 -5.78 -5.26 16.54
C LEU A 78 -6.91 -6.28 16.60
N LEU A 79 -7.90 -6.18 15.73
CA LEU A 79 -9.13 -6.99 15.77
C LEU A 79 -8.84 -8.50 15.71
N PRO A 80 -8.05 -9.06 14.77
CA PRO A 80 -7.72 -10.49 14.75
C PRO A 80 -6.92 -10.94 15.98
N LEU A 81 -6.03 -10.08 16.49
CA LEU A 81 -5.23 -10.39 17.68
C LEU A 81 -6.08 -10.49 18.95
N VAL A 82 -7.07 -9.60 19.10
CA VAL A 82 -8.01 -9.60 20.23
C VAL A 82 -9.00 -10.76 20.12
N LEU A 83 -9.56 -10.97 18.93
CA LEU A 83 -10.58 -11.99 18.67
C LEU A 83 -10.03 -13.43 18.65
N ARG A 84 -8.70 -13.63 18.58
CA ARG A 84 -8.09 -14.97 18.51
C ARG A 84 -8.59 -15.96 19.58
N ARG A 85 -9.00 -15.45 20.74
CA ARG A 85 -9.52 -16.24 21.89
C ARG A 85 -11.03 -16.45 21.84
N ARG A 86 -11.70 -15.91 20.86
CA ARG A 86 -13.15 -15.96 20.71
C ARG A 86 -13.53 -16.54 19.34
N PRO A 87 -13.26 -17.83 19.10
CA PRO A 87 -13.49 -18.45 17.77
C PRO A 87 -14.93 -18.31 17.30
N MET A 88 -15.90 -18.34 18.21
CA MET A 88 -17.32 -18.13 17.89
C MET A 88 -17.56 -16.71 17.33
N LEU A 89 -16.95 -15.67 17.92
CA LEU A 89 -17.08 -14.30 17.40
C LEU A 89 -16.42 -14.16 16.03
N VAL A 90 -15.28 -14.81 15.82
CA VAL A 90 -14.62 -14.83 14.51
C VAL A 90 -15.53 -15.47 13.48
N SER A 91 -16.14 -16.62 13.77
CA SER A 91 -17.06 -17.31 12.85
C SER A 91 -18.31 -16.48 12.53
N ILE A 92 -18.82 -15.71 13.48
CA ILE A 92 -19.97 -14.81 13.26
C ILE A 92 -19.56 -13.62 12.39
N LEU A 93 -18.36 -13.08 12.57
CA LEU A 93 -17.87 -11.91 11.82
C LEU A 93 -17.34 -12.28 10.42
N ASP A 94 -16.81 -13.48 10.23
CA ASP A 94 -16.18 -13.91 8.96
C ASP A 94 -17.05 -13.61 7.72
N PRO A 95 -18.36 -13.94 7.63
CA PRO A 95 -19.15 -13.64 6.43
C PRO A 95 -19.28 -12.13 6.16
N PHE A 96 -19.38 -11.30 7.19
CA PHE A 96 -19.42 -9.83 7.04
C PHE A 96 -18.08 -9.26 6.58
N MET A 97 -16.98 -9.81 7.12
CA MET A 97 -15.63 -9.39 6.72
C MET A 97 -15.34 -9.80 5.27
N ILE A 98 -15.73 -11.01 4.86
CA ILE A 98 -15.57 -11.47 3.48
C ILE A 98 -16.41 -10.61 2.53
N GLY A 99 -17.68 -10.36 2.87
CA GLY A 99 -18.56 -9.48 2.10
C GLY A 99 -18.01 -8.07 1.98
N GLY A 100 -17.55 -7.49 3.10
CA GLY A 100 -16.91 -6.18 3.11
C GLY A 100 -15.60 -6.14 2.32
N TYR A 101 -14.81 -7.21 2.33
CA TYR A 101 -13.60 -7.30 1.50
C TYR A 101 -13.92 -7.34 0.02
N GLY A 102 -14.94 -8.09 -0.38
CA GLY A 102 -15.38 -8.22 -1.78
C GLY A 102 -16.14 -7.01 -2.32
N ALA A 103 -16.63 -6.11 -1.46
CA ALA A 103 -17.38 -4.93 -1.90
C ALA A 103 -16.50 -3.99 -2.74
N PRO A 104 -17.04 -3.36 -3.81
CA PRO A 104 -16.31 -2.41 -4.65
C PRO A 104 -16.13 -1.08 -3.94
N LYS A 105 -15.15 -1.00 -3.03
CA LYS A 105 -14.96 0.14 -2.11
C LYS A 105 -14.81 1.49 -2.81
N LEU A 106 -14.15 1.52 -3.97
CA LEU A 106 -13.97 2.76 -4.73
C LEU A 106 -15.30 3.30 -5.26
N ALA A 107 -16.28 2.43 -5.51
CA ALA A 107 -17.63 2.84 -5.89
C ALA A 107 -18.41 3.47 -4.71
N LEU A 108 -17.93 3.32 -3.48
CA LEU A 108 -18.52 3.96 -2.30
C LEU A 108 -18.05 5.42 -2.12
N ALA A 109 -17.12 5.92 -2.94
CA ALA A 109 -16.61 7.28 -2.83
C ALA A 109 -17.73 8.35 -2.82
N PRO A 110 -18.74 8.33 -3.72
CA PRO A 110 -19.85 9.28 -3.67
C PRO A 110 -20.67 9.19 -2.37
N LEU A 111 -20.82 7.99 -1.81
CA LEU A 111 -21.54 7.78 -0.55
C LEU A 111 -20.77 8.39 0.65
N PHE A 112 -19.45 8.23 0.68
CA PHE A 112 -18.64 8.88 1.70
C PHE A 112 -18.66 10.41 1.57
N ILE A 113 -18.71 10.94 0.35
CA ILE A 113 -18.88 12.38 0.13
C ILE A 113 -20.25 12.84 0.65
N LEU A 114 -21.31 12.06 0.44
CA LEU A 114 -22.65 12.37 0.94
C LEU A 114 -22.70 12.37 2.48
N TRP A 115 -22.00 11.46 3.14
CA TRP A 115 -22.00 11.32 4.59
C TRP A 115 -21.06 12.31 5.29
N PHE A 116 -19.89 12.56 4.75
CA PHE A 116 -18.81 13.31 5.38
C PHE A 116 -18.51 14.66 4.70
N GLY A 117 -19.19 14.95 3.57
CA GLY A 117 -18.93 16.15 2.77
C GLY A 117 -17.71 16.02 1.84
N ILE A 118 -17.39 17.14 1.17
CA ILE A 118 -16.29 17.24 0.19
C ILE A 118 -14.91 17.39 0.88
N GLY A 119 -14.85 17.27 2.19
CA GLY A 119 -13.65 17.48 3.02
C GLY A 119 -12.61 16.36 2.93
N VAL A 120 -11.66 16.41 3.85
CA VAL A 120 -10.64 15.37 4.07
C VAL A 120 -11.29 14.09 4.58
N GLU A 121 -12.36 14.21 5.33
CA GLU A 121 -13.02 13.14 6.06
C GLU A 121 -13.54 12.05 5.12
N SER A 122 -14.17 12.43 4.00
CA SER A 122 -14.67 11.48 3.00
C SER A 122 -13.54 10.69 2.34
N LYS A 123 -12.41 11.33 2.06
CA LYS A 123 -11.23 10.71 1.46
C LYS A 123 -10.54 9.77 2.44
N VAL A 124 -10.36 10.22 3.67
CA VAL A 124 -9.83 9.40 4.78
C VAL A 124 -10.70 8.18 5.03
N ALA A 125 -12.03 8.32 5.01
CA ALA A 125 -12.97 7.21 5.16
C ALA A 125 -12.83 6.19 4.02
N LEU A 126 -12.69 6.65 2.77
CA LEU A 126 -12.45 5.77 1.63
C LEU A 126 -11.15 5.00 1.77
N VAL A 127 -10.05 5.68 2.07
CA VAL A 127 -8.73 5.07 2.30
C VAL A 127 -8.81 4.06 3.44
N ALA A 128 -9.41 4.45 4.58
CA ALA A 128 -9.56 3.58 5.75
C ALA A 128 -10.33 2.30 5.41
N SER A 129 -11.41 2.42 4.61
CA SER A 129 -12.20 1.26 4.17
C SER A 129 -11.40 0.29 3.30
N VAL A 130 -10.53 0.79 2.42
CA VAL A 130 -9.66 -0.04 1.56
C VAL A 130 -8.59 -0.74 2.39
N VAL A 131 -7.87 0.04 3.20
CA VAL A 131 -6.72 -0.43 4.00
C VAL A 131 -7.16 -1.43 5.08
N PHE A 132 -8.31 -1.19 5.74
CA PHE A 132 -8.82 -2.03 6.81
C PHE A 132 -8.91 -3.51 6.41
N PHE A 133 -9.60 -3.83 5.35
CA PHE A 133 -9.83 -5.23 4.98
C PHE A 133 -8.54 -5.94 4.54
N ILE A 134 -7.66 -5.25 3.83
CA ILE A 134 -6.38 -5.83 3.39
C ILE A 134 -5.52 -6.19 4.60
N ILE A 135 -5.38 -5.28 5.56
CA ILE A 135 -4.58 -5.52 6.77
C ILE A 135 -5.26 -6.56 7.68
N TYR A 136 -6.58 -6.51 7.82
CA TYR A 136 -7.33 -7.46 8.63
C TYR A 136 -7.08 -8.91 8.19
N PHE A 137 -7.27 -9.21 6.90
CA PHE A 137 -7.11 -10.57 6.41
C PHE A 137 -5.66 -11.06 6.48
N ASN A 138 -4.68 -10.19 6.21
CA ASN A 138 -3.26 -10.54 6.37
C ASN A 138 -2.91 -10.80 7.85
N THR A 139 -3.41 -9.97 8.77
CA THR A 139 -3.20 -10.18 10.21
C THR A 139 -3.87 -11.46 10.68
N LEU A 140 -5.11 -11.71 10.24
CA LEU A 140 -5.85 -12.94 10.56
C LEU A 140 -5.11 -14.19 10.05
N ALA A 141 -4.56 -14.13 8.83
CA ALA A 141 -3.73 -15.21 8.30
C ALA A 141 -2.49 -15.46 9.18
N GLY A 142 -1.82 -14.40 9.64
CA GLY A 142 -0.69 -14.51 10.57
C GLY A 142 -1.07 -15.12 11.92
N VAL A 143 -2.24 -14.78 12.45
CA VAL A 143 -2.75 -15.37 13.70
C VAL A 143 -3.14 -16.84 13.51
N ARG A 144 -3.76 -17.19 12.38
CA ARG A 144 -4.16 -18.58 12.07
C ARG A 144 -2.97 -19.49 11.71
N ALA A 145 -1.85 -18.94 11.25
CA ALA A 145 -0.63 -19.70 10.95
C ALA A 145 0.16 -20.12 12.21
N LEU A 146 -0.28 -19.72 13.40
CA LEU A 146 0.36 -20.09 14.64
C LEU A 146 0.15 -21.56 14.97
N ASP A 147 1.25 -22.28 15.27
CA ASP A 147 1.18 -23.65 15.77
C ASP A 147 0.56 -23.68 17.18
N VAL A 148 -0.61 -24.30 17.28
CA VAL A 148 -1.35 -24.46 18.53
C VAL A 148 -0.51 -25.19 19.59
N LYS A 149 0.38 -26.12 19.17
CA LYS A 149 1.26 -26.87 20.08
C LYS A 149 2.23 -25.93 20.81
N LEU A 150 2.75 -24.89 20.15
CA LEU A 150 3.62 -23.89 20.80
C LEU A 150 2.88 -23.15 21.91
N VAL A 151 1.61 -22.81 21.67
CA VAL A 151 0.79 -22.14 22.68
C VAL A 151 0.53 -23.08 23.88
N GLN A 152 0.16 -24.32 23.60
CA GLN A 152 -0.08 -25.34 24.64
C GLN A 152 1.18 -25.61 25.48
N MET A 153 2.35 -25.78 24.86
CA MET A 153 3.62 -25.97 25.55
C MET A 153 3.93 -24.78 26.48
N ALA A 154 3.74 -23.54 26.00
CA ALA A 154 3.96 -22.36 26.84
C ALA A 154 3.00 -22.31 28.04
N GLN A 155 1.73 -22.68 27.83
CA GLN A 155 0.72 -22.75 28.90
C GLN A 155 1.07 -23.82 29.96
N ILE A 156 1.50 -25.00 29.50
CA ILE A 156 1.98 -26.07 30.42
C ILE A 156 3.20 -25.60 31.22
N ALA A 157 4.07 -24.81 30.59
CA ALA A 157 5.22 -24.19 31.28
C ALA A 157 4.84 -23.02 32.21
N GLY A 158 3.54 -22.73 32.41
CA GLY A 158 3.04 -21.70 33.33
C GLY A 158 3.01 -20.29 32.71
N ALA A 159 3.16 -20.14 31.40
CA ALA A 159 3.09 -18.81 30.75
C ALA A 159 1.68 -18.23 30.83
N SER A 160 1.60 -16.99 31.32
CA SER A 160 0.35 -16.23 31.31
C SER A 160 -0.07 -15.89 29.86
N GLU A 161 -1.34 -15.65 29.64
CA GLU A 161 -1.89 -15.26 28.34
C GLU A 161 -1.24 -14.00 27.75
N ARG A 162 -0.86 -13.06 28.61
CA ARG A 162 -0.14 -11.84 28.18
C ARG A 162 1.26 -12.19 27.65
N GLN A 163 1.93 -13.15 28.29
CA GLN A 163 3.23 -13.64 27.84
C GLN A 163 3.10 -14.40 26.52
N VAL A 164 2.10 -15.30 26.38
CA VAL A 164 1.79 -15.98 25.12
C VAL A 164 1.50 -14.97 24.00
N ALA A 165 0.65 -13.97 24.27
CA ALA A 165 0.33 -12.95 23.27
C ALA A 165 1.58 -12.18 22.81
N ARG A 166 2.43 -11.74 23.77
CA ARG A 166 3.58 -10.87 23.48
C ARG A 166 4.77 -11.61 22.88
N HIS A 167 5.04 -12.85 23.33
CA HIS A 167 6.27 -13.56 22.97
C HIS A 167 6.06 -14.63 21.88
N ILE A 168 4.82 -15.05 21.63
CA ILE A 168 4.52 -16.09 20.65
C ILE A 168 3.62 -15.53 19.52
N VAL A 169 2.43 -15.03 19.86
CA VAL A 169 1.43 -14.65 18.87
C VAL A 169 1.87 -13.42 18.07
N LEU A 170 2.25 -12.36 18.79
CA LEU A 170 2.62 -11.10 18.15
C LEU A 170 3.83 -11.25 17.20
N PRO A 171 4.96 -11.85 17.64
CA PRO A 171 6.09 -12.07 16.75
C PRO A 171 5.76 -12.97 15.54
N ASN A 172 4.90 -13.97 15.74
CA ASN A 172 4.47 -14.84 14.63
C ASN A 172 3.56 -14.10 13.62
N ALA A 173 2.74 -13.17 14.08
CA ALA A 173 1.83 -12.39 13.21
C ALA A 173 2.55 -11.25 12.47
N VAL A 174 3.63 -10.67 13.02
CA VAL A 174 4.36 -9.51 12.46
C VAL A 174 4.70 -9.66 10.97
N PRO A 175 5.23 -10.78 10.47
CA PRO A 175 5.54 -10.92 9.04
C PRO A 175 4.32 -10.75 8.15
N ASN A 176 3.18 -11.30 8.55
CA ASN A 176 1.93 -11.19 7.79
C ASN A 176 1.33 -9.78 7.90
N VAL A 177 1.44 -9.13 9.05
CA VAL A 177 1.04 -7.72 9.20
C VAL A 177 1.84 -6.83 8.27
N ILE A 178 3.17 -7.00 8.20
CA ILE A 178 4.04 -6.24 7.29
C ILE A 178 3.68 -6.52 5.84
N ALA A 179 3.44 -7.79 5.47
CA ALA A 179 2.97 -8.14 4.14
C ALA A 179 1.63 -7.45 3.81
N GLY A 180 0.72 -7.40 4.78
CA GLY A 180 -0.55 -6.66 4.66
C GLY A 180 -0.33 -5.15 4.46
N LEU A 181 0.55 -4.53 5.23
CA LEU A 181 0.91 -3.11 5.08
C LEU A 181 1.51 -2.82 3.70
N ARG A 182 2.39 -3.68 3.22
CA ARG A 182 3.05 -3.55 1.93
C ARG A 182 2.07 -3.58 0.75
N ILE A 183 0.97 -4.30 0.89
CA ILE A 183 -0.12 -4.30 -0.08
C ILE A 183 -1.07 -3.12 0.17
N ALA A 184 -1.48 -2.89 1.40
CA ALA A 184 -2.52 -1.93 1.75
C ALA A 184 -2.13 -0.47 1.50
N LEU A 185 -0.87 -0.08 1.77
CA LEU A 185 -0.44 1.31 1.65
C LEU A 185 -0.45 1.83 0.20
N PRO A 186 0.08 1.10 -0.81
CA PRO A 186 -0.10 1.47 -2.20
C PRO A 186 -1.57 1.59 -2.62
N TYR A 187 -2.41 0.63 -2.22
CA TYR A 187 -3.84 0.69 -2.48
C TYR A 187 -4.53 1.87 -1.78
N GLY A 188 -4.09 2.22 -0.57
CA GLY A 188 -4.55 3.38 0.17
C GLY A 188 -4.22 4.70 -0.54
N ILE A 189 -2.99 4.85 -1.05
CA ILE A 189 -2.58 6.02 -1.85
C ILE A 189 -3.44 6.11 -3.12
N GLY A 190 -3.64 4.99 -3.82
CA GLY A 190 -4.51 4.95 -4.99
C GLY A 190 -5.96 5.34 -4.67
N ALA A 191 -6.48 4.91 -3.52
CA ALA A 191 -7.82 5.29 -3.05
C ALA A 191 -7.90 6.79 -2.73
N ALA A 192 -6.86 7.38 -2.12
CA ALA A 192 -6.80 8.83 -1.90
C ALA A 192 -6.84 9.61 -3.22
N VAL A 193 -5.98 9.23 -4.19
CA VAL A 193 -5.96 9.86 -5.52
C VAL A 193 -7.32 9.75 -6.23
N ILE A 194 -8.00 8.60 -6.14
CA ILE A 194 -9.34 8.43 -6.73
C ILE A 194 -10.38 9.30 -6.02
N ALA A 195 -10.34 9.38 -4.69
CA ALA A 195 -11.24 10.24 -3.93
C ALA A 195 -11.03 11.72 -4.28
N GLU A 196 -9.78 12.16 -4.39
CA GLU A 196 -9.41 13.52 -4.81
C GLU A 196 -9.88 13.81 -6.24
N LEU A 197 -9.77 12.84 -7.16
CA LEU A 197 -10.21 12.97 -8.55
C LEU A 197 -11.72 13.19 -8.65
N ILE A 198 -12.50 12.58 -7.75
CA ILE A 198 -13.97 12.70 -7.77
C ILE A 198 -14.41 14.04 -7.18
N SER A 199 -13.79 14.49 -6.09
CA SER A 199 -14.28 15.65 -5.34
C SER A 199 -13.19 16.30 -4.50
N SER A 200 -12.27 17.01 -5.17
CA SER A 200 -11.24 17.79 -4.48
C SER A 200 -10.84 19.04 -5.25
N ASN A 201 -10.29 20.01 -4.51
CA ASN A 201 -9.61 21.18 -5.05
C ASN A 201 -8.11 21.20 -4.74
N ARG A 202 -7.57 20.04 -4.29
CA ARG A 202 -6.18 19.86 -3.90
C ARG A 202 -5.79 18.39 -3.97
N GLY A 203 -4.50 18.11 -3.99
CA GLY A 203 -3.96 16.75 -4.07
C GLY A 203 -3.58 16.34 -5.49
N LEU A 204 -2.95 15.17 -5.62
CA LEU A 204 -2.50 14.65 -6.92
C LEU A 204 -3.68 14.25 -7.80
N GLY A 205 -4.76 13.70 -7.22
CA GLY A 205 -5.97 13.37 -7.95
C GLY A 205 -6.65 14.62 -8.52
N TYR A 206 -6.63 15.74 -7.79
CA TYR A 206 -7.08 17.03 -8.32
C TYR A 206 -6.25 17.48 -9.54
N LEU A 207 -4.91 17.32 -9.50
CA LEU A 207 -4.06 17.62 -10.67
C LEU A 207 -4.41 16.73 -11.87
N VAL A 208 -4.71 15.46 -11.63
CA VAL A 208 -5.18 14.54 -12.69
C VAL A 208 -6.51 15.04 -13.27
N GLN A 209 -7.47 15.41 -12.42
CA GLN A 209 -8.78 15.90 -12.84
C GLN A 209 -8.65 17.18 -13.68
N VAL A 210 -7.92 18.18 -13.20
CA VAL A 210 -7.71 19.44 -13.91
C VAL A 210 -7.00 19.22 -15.23
N GLY A 211 -5.97 18.37 -15.26
CA GLY A 211 -5.27 18.00 -16.48
C GLY A 211 -6.21 17.33 -17.50
N ALA A 212 -7.04 16.41 -17.05
CA ALA A 212 -8.01 15.74 -17.92
C ALA A 212 -9.09 16.69 -18.48
N MET A 213 -9.62 17.58 -17.64
CA MET A 213 -10.63 18.58 -18.06
C MET A 213 -10.08 19.61 -19.04
N ASN A 214 -8.80 19.95 -18.94
CA ASN A 214 -8.11 20.89 -19.83
C ASN A 214 -7.44 20.19 -21.03
N PHE A 215 -7.59 18.87 -21.17
CA PHE A 215 -6.89 18.06 -22.16
C PHE A 215 -5.37 18.19 -22.10
N ASP A 216 -4.83 18.49 -20.90
CA ASP A 216 -3.40 18.56 -20.62
C ASP A 216 -2.90 17.18 -20.14
N THR A 217 -2.66 16.29 -21.10
CA THR A 217 -2.17 14.94 -20.82
C THR A 217 -0.83 14.95 -20.10
N THR A 218 0.03 15.93 -20.36
CA THR A 218 1.32 16.06 -19.66
C THR A 218 1.13 16.28 -18.15
N GLN A 219 0.17 17.12 -17.76
CA GLN A 219 -0.15 17.31 -16.33
C GLN A 219 -0.66 16.02 -15.69
N VAL A 220 -1.52 15.28 -16.38
CA VAL A 220 -2.00 13.96 -15.91
C VAL A 220 -0.84 13.00 -15.67
N PHE A 221 0.08 12.88 -16.64
CA PHE A 221 1.26 12.01 -16.51
C PHE A 221 2.19 12.44 -15.37
N VAL A 222 2.39 13.75 -15.19
CA VAL A 222 3.18 14.30 -14.07
C VAL A 222 2.58 13.92 -12.73
N ALA A 223 1.27 14.05 -12.55
CA ALA A 223 0.60 13.70 -11.29
C ALA A 223 0.65 12.18 -11.03
N ILE A 224 0.46 11.34 -12.06
CA ILE A 224 0.60 9.88 -11.97
C ILE A 224 2.04 9.48 -11.62
N LEU A 225 3.03 10.11 -12.24
CA LEU A 225 4.44 9.88 -11.93
C LEU A 225 4.76 10.22 -10.46
N ALA A 226 4.24 11.36 -9.97
CA ALA A 226 4.40 11.76 -8.58
C ALA A 226 3.77 10.74 -7.63
N ALA A 227 2.53 10.30 -7.89
CA ALA A 227 1.87 9.28 -7.08
C ALA A 227 2.65 7.97 -7.08
N THR A 228 3.19 7.55 -8.23
CA THR A 228 4.01 6.34 -8.36
C THR A 228 5.29 6.45 -7.53
N LEU A 229 5.96 7.60 -7.54
CA LEU A 229 7.16 7.82 -6.74
C LEU A 229 6.87 7.82 -5.23
N ILE A 230 5.72 8.36 -4.81
CA ILE A 230 5.26 8.29 -3.41
C ILE A 230 5.05 6.82 -3.01
N VAL A 231 4.37 6.03 -3.82
CA VAL A 231 4.18 4.58 -3.57
C VAL A 231 5.52 3.86 -3.40
N HIS A 232 6.48 4.12 -4.29
CA HIS A 232 7.82 3.53 -4.16
C HIS A 232 8.56 3.99 -2.91
N GLY A 233 8.44 5.26 -2.54
CA GLY A 233 8.98 5.80 -1.29
C GLY A 233 8.39 5.12 -0.06
N VAL A 234 7.08 4.95 -0.03
CA VAL A 234 6.36 4.25 1.06
C VAL A 234 6.76 2.78 1.13
N ASP A 235 6.86 2.06 -0.02
CA ASP A 235 7.35 0.67 -0.03
C ASP A 235 8.79 0.58 0.52
N GLY A 236 9.65 1.54 0.18
CA GLY A 236 11.01 1.64 0.74
C GLY A 236 11.03 1.82 2.25
N VAL A 237 10.16 2.67 2.80
CA VAL A 237 10.00 2.86 4.25
C VAL A 237 9.52 1.56 4.91
N VAL A 238 8.48 0.92 4.36
CA VAL A 238 7.96 -0.36 4.87
C VAL A 238 9.04 -1.45 4.85
N ALA A 239 9.82 -1.53 3.77
CA ALA A 239 10.94 -2.48 3.67
C ALA A 239 12.03 -2.21 4.73
N GLY A 240 12.29 -0.95 5.06
CA GLY A 240 13.17 -0.55 6.15
C GLY A 240 12.66 -1.01 7.51
N VAL A 241 11.37 -0.77 7.78
CA VAL A 241 10.68 -1.21 9.02
C VAL A 241 10.66 -2.74 9.11
N GLU A 242 10.37 -3.42 8.02
CA GLU A 242 10.43 -4.89 7.94
C GLU A 242 11.80 -5.42 8.35
N LYS A 243 12.86 -4.90 7.74
CA LYS A 243 14.24 -5.30 8.05
C LYS A 243 14.62 -5.04 9.52
N PHE A 244 14.08 -3.96 10.11
CA PHE A 244 14.32 -3.66 11.51
C PHE A 244 13.54 -4.60 12.45
N LEU A 245 12.26 -4.82 12.20
CA LEU A 245 11.40 -5.66 13.03
C LEU A 245 11.70 -7.15 12.91
N MET A 246 12.21 -7.60 11.74
CA MET A 246 12.46 -9.03 11.47
C MET A 246 13.93 -9.43 11.59
N ARG A 247 14.78 -8.63 12.26
CA ARG A 247 16.20 -8.94 12.48
C ARG A 247 16.45 -10.26 13.21
N TRP A 248 15.49 -10.73 13.98
CA TRP A 248 15.56 -11.98 14.73
C TRP A 248 15.28 -13.23 13.87
N ARG A 249 14.71 -13.06 12.67
CA ARG A 249 14.36 -14.18 11.80
C ARG A 249 15.54 -14.54 10.88
N PRO A 250 16.02 -15.81 10.89
CA PRO A 250 17.06 -16.24 9.96
C PRO A 250 16.63 -16.00 8.52
N SER A 251 17.55 -15.54 7.66
CA SER A 251 17.25 -15.36 6.25
C SER A 251 16.99 -16.72 5.60
N ALA A 252 15.99 -16.82 4.73
CA ALA A 252 15.63 -18.07 4.03
C ALA A 252 16.83 -18.72 3.27
N ARG A 253 17.89 -17.95 3.00
CA ARG A 253 19.15 -18.45 2.39
C ARG A 253 19.97 -19.34 3.32
N SER A 254 19.86 -19.20 4.64
CA SER A 254 20.61 -20.04 5.59
C SER A 254 19.97 -21.43 5.76
N MET A 255 18.66 -21.57 5.54
CA MET A 255 17.96 -22.85 5.68
C MET A 255 18.22 -23.82 4.52
N VAL A 256 18.47 -23.32 3.32
CA VAL A 256 18.80 -24.17 2.14
C VAL A 256 20.22 -24.73 2.22
N GLN A 257 21.14 -24.07 2.93
CA GLN A 257 22.52 -24.56 3.09
C GLN A 257 22.66 -25.64 4.19
N THR A 258 21.73 -25.73 5.14
CA THR A 258 21.76 -26.73 6.21
C THR A 258 21.04 -28.04 5.86
N SER A 259 20.23 -28.09 4.80
CA SER A 259 19.55 -29.31 4.34
C SER A 259 20.32 -30.05 3.22
N GLY A 260 21.51 -29.62 2.87
CA GLY A 260 22.35 -30.19 1.80
C GLY A 260 23.67 -30.80 2.30
N ASN A 261 23.83 -31.06 3.62
CA ASN A 261 24.94 -31.84 4.18
C ASN A 261 24.40 -33.12 4.81
#